data_12bbbb24ea2b04047b3d9ce22b327e3f
#
_entry.id   12bbbb24ea2b04047b3d9ce22b327e3f
#
_cell.length_a   1.000
_cell.length_b   1.000
_cell.length_c   1.000
_cell.angle_alpha   90.00
_cell.angle_beta   90.00
_cell.angle_gamma   90.00
#
_symmetry.space_group_name_H-M   'P 1'
#
loop_
_entity.id
_entity.type
_entity.pdbx_description
1 polymer ?
#
loop_
_entity_poly.entity_id
_entity_poly.type
_entity_poly.pdbx_seq_one_letter_code
_entity_poly.pdbx_strand_id
1 'polypeptide(L)'
;MLVTISLYVLGSGCLYLMGLNLSNQQIAQELDLNKDDVQQMTTQLRTGIVGKKPKVRLTGEVECDKMYLIAGHKGQPEVVKSKGRKGRCRRLKAKQGRGTLVKEKPPIFGMIQRGGEVVLQMLANVKQATIAPLVKSTVTPGTLICTDEYKIYARLITWGYQHKSVCHVQGEYARDEDGNGFYEVHVNTMEGFWSLLRSWLRPHRGISQAKLPLYLGFFEFVHNARKRGKALLSALLECLLT
;
A
#
# COMPACT_ATOMS: atom_id res chain seq x y z
N MET A 1 -33.41 18.09 -10.15
CA MET A 1 -33.07 18.14 -8.69
C MET A 1 -33.07 16.76 -8.03
N LEU A 2 -34.14 15.96 -8.11
CA LEU A 2 -34.21 14.60 -7.53
C LEU A 2 -33.11 13.64 -8.07
N VAL A 3 -32.87 13.60 -9.37
CA VAL A 3 -31.85 12.75 -10.00
C VAL A 3 -30.43 13.11 -9.52
N THR A 4 -30.13 14.38 -9.36
CA THR A 4 -28.82 14.86 -8.88
C THR A 4 -28.60 14.46 -7.42
N ILE A 5 -29.61 14.59 -6.56
CA ILE A 5 -29.55 14.16 -5.15
C ILE A 5 -29.30 12.65 -5.07
N SER A 6 -30.00 11.85 -5.91
CA SER A 6 -29.82 10.40 -5.96
C SER A 6 -28.37 10.02 -6.34
N LEU A 7 -27.74 10.70 -7.30
CA LEU A 7 -26.37 10.45 -7.70
C LEU A 7 -25.35 10.77 -6.59
N TYR A 8 -25.57 11.87 -5.83
CA TYR A 8 -24.72 12.21 -4.68
C TYR A 8 -24.83 11.18 -3.56
N VAL A 9 -26.04 10.72 -3.26
CA VAL A 9 -26.29 9.71 -2.23
C VAL A 9 -25.63 8.37 -2.61
N LEU A 10 -25.81 7.93 -3.86
CA LEU A 10 -25.18 6.71 -4.36
C LEU A 10 -23.64 6.81 -4.37
N GLY A 11 -23.10 7.96 -4.79
CA GLY A 11 -21.67 8.20 -4.77
C GLY A 11 -21.08 8.16 -3.37
N SER A 12 -21.73 8.81 -2.40
CA SER A 12 -21.30 8.80 -0.99
C SER A 12 -21.44 7.43 -0.36
N GLY A 13 -22.52 6.70 -0.66
CA GLY A 13 -22.72 5.31 -0.23
C GLY A 13 -21.63 4.38 -0.78
N CYS A 14 -21.35 4.46 -2.08
CA CYS A 14 -20.29 3.71 -2.72
C CYS A 14 -18.92 4.01 -2.09
N LEU A 15 -18.61 5.27 -1.86
CA LEU A 15 -17.37 5.73 -1.23
C LEU A 15 -17.21 5.16 0.19
N TYR A 16 -18.27 5.20 0.99
CA TYR A 16 -18.28 4.66 2.35
C TYR A 16 -18.07 3.14 2.37
N LEU A 17 -18.85 2.39 1.58
CA LEU A 17 -18.74 0.94 1.48
C LEU A 17 -17.35 0.51 0.95
N MET A 18 -16.80 1.27 0.01
CA MET A 18 -15.42 1.09 -0.47
C MET A 18 -14.40 1.34 0.65
N GLY A 19 -14.62 2.35 1.48
CA GLY A 19 -13.79 2.66 2.67
C GLY A 19 -13.84 1.56 3.74
N LEU A 20 -14.97 0.86 3.85
CA LEU A 20 -15.13 -0.34 4.69
C LEU A 20 -14.53 -1.60 4.07
N ASN A 21 -13.94 -1.49 2.88
CA ASN A 21 -13.28 -2.59 2.16
C ASN A 21 -14.24 -3.65 1.59
N LEU A 22 -15.46 -3.30 1.25
CA LEU A 22 -16.34 -4.20 0.52
C LEU A 22 -15.83 -4.43 -0.91
N SER A 23 -16.07 -5.62 -1.43
CA SER A 23 -15.81 -5.92 -2.85
C SER A 23 -16.83 -5.23 -3.75
N ASN A 24 -16.47 -4.96 -5.00
CA ASN A 24 -17.42 -4.35 -5.96
C ASN A 24 -18.71 -5.16 -6.14
N GLN A 25 -18.66 -6.48 -5.95
CA GLN A 25 -19.84 -7.34 -6.00
C GLN A 25 -20.77 -7.05 -4.81
N GLN A 26 -20.24 -6.92 -3.60
CA GLN A 26 -21.01 -6.57 -2.41
C GLN A 26 -21.59 -5.16 -2.52
N ILE A 27 -20.77 -4.18 -2.93
CA ILE A 27 -21.24 -2.80 -3.13
C ILE A 27 -22.39 -2.75 -4.16
N ALA A 28 -22.29 -3.51 -5.25
CA ALA A 28 -23.35 -3.59 -6.26
C ALA A 28 -24.65 -4.15 -5.68
N GLN A 29 -24.55 -5.17 -4.83
CA GLN A 29 -25.71 -5.77 -4.16
C GLN A 29 -26.35 -4.79 -3.14
N GLU A 30 -25.52 -4.11 -2.33
CA GLU A 30 -26.02 -3.18 -1.31
C GLU A 30 -26.68 -1.91 -1.89
N LEU A 31 -26.21 -1.47 -3.06
CA LEU A 31 -26.70 -0.24 -3.70
C LEU A 31 -27.69 -0.53 -4.87
N ASP A 32 -28.04 -1.78 -5.11
CA ASP A 32 -28.85 -2.23 -6.25
C ASP A 32 -28.35 -1.69 -7.60
N LEU A 33 -27.03 -1.82 -7.83
CA LEU A 33 -26.34 -1.34 -9.01
C LEU A 33 -25.73 -2.47 -9.83
N ASN A 34 -25.48 -2.19 -11.12
CA ASN A 34 -24.68 -3.08 -11.94
C ASN A 34 -23.23 -3.13 -11.45
N LYS A 35 -22.64 -4.32 -11.42
CA LYS A 35 -21.26 -4.53 -10.97
C LYS A 35 -20.22 -3.78 -11.81
N ASP A 36 -20.46 -3.61 -13.10
CA ASP A 36 -19.52 -2.92 -14.00
C ASP A 36 -19.57 -1.41 -13.77
N ASP A 37 -20.75 -0.85 -13.48
CA ASP A 37 -20.90 0.55 -13.05
C ASP A 37 -20.19 0.79 -11.73
N VAL A 38 -20.38 -0.09 -10.73
CA VAL A 38 -19.65 -0.02 -9.46
C VAL A 38 -18.14 -0.14 -9.66
N GLN A 39 -17.69 -0.99 -10.60
CA GLN A 39 -16.26 -1.10 -10.93
C GLN A 39 -15.72 0.23 -11.50
N GLN A 40 -16.49 0.91 -12.32
CA GLN A 40 -16.13 2.22 -12.86
C GLN A 40 -16.13 3.29 -11.77
N MET A 41 -17.21 3.39 -10.99
CA MET A 41 -17.32 4.33 -9.86
C MET A 41 -16.18 4.18 -8.86
N THR A 42 -15.92 2.97 -8.38
CA THR A 42 -14.84 2.71 -7.42
C THR A 42 -13.45 2.98 -8.01
N THR A 43 -13.27 2.84 -9.32
CA THR A 43 -12.01 3.19 -9.98
C THR A 43 -11.83 4.71 -10.01
N GLN A 44 -12.87 5.46 -10.37
CA GLN A 44 -12.85 6.93 -10.39
C GLN A 44 -12.62 7.50 -8.99
N LEU A 45 -13.35 7.00 -7.98
CA LEU A 45 -13.20 7.42 -6.58
C LEU A 45 -11.78 7.16 -6.04
N ARG A 46 -11.22 5.97 -6.30
CA ARG A 46 -9.81 5.69 -5.92
C ARG A 46 -8.84 6.62 -6.63
N THR A 47 -9.05 6.89 -7.91
CA THR A 47 -8.20 7.81 -8.69
C THR A 47 -8.26 9.22 -8.10
N GLY A 48 -9.44 9.72 -7.77
CA GLY A 48 -9.62 11.01 -7.12
C GLY A 48 -8.90 11.08 -5.77
N ILE A 49 -9.14 10.10 -4.89
CA ILE A 49 -8.48 10.05 -3.57
C ILE A 49 -6.96 9.97 -3.70
N VAL A 50 -6.44 9.09 -4.55
CA VAL A 50 -4.99 8.93 -4.71
C VAL A 50 -4.34 10.18 -5.32
N GLY A 51 -5.04 10.85 -6.23
CA GLY A 51 -4.56 12.10 -6.84
C GLY A 51 -4.54 13.29 -5.89
N LYS A 52 -5.45 13.32 -4.92
CA LYS A 52 -5.66 14.45 -4.01
C LYS A 52 -5.19 14.20 -2.57
N LYS A 53 -4.82 12.95 -2.22
CA LYS A 53 -4.40 12.62 -0.85
C LYS A 53 -3.27 13.53 -0.37
N PRO A 54 -3.28 13.94 0.90
CA PRO A 54 -2.22 14.77 1.48
C PRO A 54 -0.86 14.10 1.37
N LYS A 55 0.17 14.90 1.10
CA LYS A 55 1.56 14.43 1.18
C LYS A 55 1.92 14.12 2.63
N VAL A 56 2.51 12.96 2.86
CA VAL A 56 2.95 12.49 4.17
C VAL A 56 4.43 12.80 4.36
N ARG A 57 4.78 13.30 5.54
CA ARG A 57 6.17 13.44 6.02
C ARG A 57 6.31 12.65 7.30
N LEU A 58 7.16 11.64 7.27
CA LEU A 58 7.41 10.75 8.41
C LEU A 58 8.58 11.29 9.24
N THR A 59 8.46 11.18 10.56
CA THR A 59 9.45 11.69 11.54
C THR A 59 9.63 10.68 12.68
N GLY A 60 10.57 10.98 13.60
CA GLY A 60 10.81 10.17 14.81
C GLY A 60 11.45 8.82 14.47
N GLU A 61 10.70 7.73 14.58
CA GLU A 61 11.15 6.38 14.25
C GLU A 61 10.34 5.84 13.07
N VAL A 62 11.03 5.49 11.99
CA VAL A 62 10.44 5.02 10.73
C VAL A 62 10.98 3.64 10.39
N GLU A 63 10.09 2.69 10.16
CA GLU A 63 10.47 1.38 9.64
C GLU A 63 10.30 1.35 8.13
N CYS A 64 11.32 0.85 7.43
CA CYS A 64 11.30 0.69 5.97
C CYS A 64 11.50 -0.77 5.61
N ASP A 65 10.58 -1.30 4.81
CA ASP A 65 10.67 -2.67 4.32
C ASP A 65 10.04 -2.80 2.93
N LYS A 66 10.25 -3.93 2.30
CA LYS A 66 9.73 -4.29 0.99
C LYS A 66 9.03 -5.63 1.02
N MET A 67 7.85 -5.68 0.43
CA MET A 67 7.15 -6.92 0.15
C MET A 67 6.93 -7.13 -1.34
N TYR A 68 6.56 -8.35 -1.71
CA TYR A 68 6.22 -8.71 -3.08
C TYR A 68 4.78 -9.23 -3.12
N LEU A 69 3.95 -8.64 -3.98
CA LEU A 69 2.58 -9.08 -4.21
C LEU A 69 2.43 -9.72 -5.59
N ILE A 70 1.65 -10.78 -5.67
CA ILE A 70 1.28 -11.34 -6.98
C ILE A 70 0.22 -10.43 -7.60
N ALA A 71 0.57 -9.78 -8.70
CA ALA A 71 -0.29 -8.92 -9.47
C ALA A 71 -0.02 -9.12 -10.96
N GLY A 72 -1.00 -9.69 -11.65
CA GLY A 72 -0.90 -9.98 -13.09
C GLY A 72 -1.64 -8.95 -13.95
N HIS A 73 -2.28 -9.43 -15.00
CA HIS A 73 -2.98 -8.63 -16.01
C HIS A 73 -4.49 -8.88 -15.99
N LYS A 74 -5.10 -8.86 -14.79
CA LYS A 74 -6.56 -9.02 -14.63
C LYS A 74 -7.30 -7.94 -15.44
N GLY A 75 -8.27 -8.37 -16.27
CA GLY A 75 -9.01 -7.47 -17.15
C GLY A 75 -8.28 -7.10 -18.45
N GLN A 76 -7.13 -7.72 -18.75
CA GLN A 76 -6.34 -7.50 -19.96
C GLN A 76 -6.05 -8.84 -20.65
N PRO A 77 -7.07 -9.48 -21.31
CA PRO A 77 -6.93 -10.81 -21.89
C PRO A 77 -5.85 -10.88 -22.97
N GLU A 78 -5.70 -9.84 -23.76
CA GLU A 78 -4.72 -9.79 -24.85
C GLU A 78 -3.27 -9.84 -24.32
N VAL A 79 -2.99 -9.14 -23.21
CA VAL A 79 -1.68 -9.19 -22.56
C VAL A 79 -1.42 -10.58 -21.96
N VAL A 80 -2.46 -11.27 -21.47
CA VAL A 80 -2.33 -12.65 -20.98
C VAL A 80 -2.03 -13.61 -22.13
N LYS A 81 -2.71 -13.45 -23.28
CA LYS A 81 -2.46 -14.24 -24.49
C LYS A 81 -1.06 -14.03 -25.06
N SER A 82 -0.58 -12.78 -25.16
CA SER A 82 0.76 -12.46 -25.65
C SER A 82 1.89 -13.08 -24.81
N LYS A 83 1.60 -13.42 -23.54
CA LYS A 83 2.51 -14.17 -22.65
C LYS A 83 2.40 -15.70 -22.79
N GLY A 84 1.71 -16.21 -23.82
CA GLY A 84 1.54 -17.65 -24.07
C GLY A 84 0.69 -18.37 -23.01
N ARG A 85 -0.19 -17.64 -22.27
CA ARG A 85 -1.00 -18.24 -21.20
C ARG A 85 -2.50 -18.24 -21.54
N LYS A 86 -3.18 -19.30 -21.13
CA LYS A 86 -4.63 -19.47 -21.28
C LYS A 86 -5.46 -19.01 -20.07
N GLY A 87 -4.88 -18.35 -19.07
CA GLY A 87 -5.62 -18.02 -17.87
C GLY A 87 -4.87 -17.21 -16.83
N ARG A 88 -5.53 -16.98 -15.70
CA ARG A 88 -5.04 -16.15 -14.60
C ARG A 88 -3.80 -16.76 -13.91
N CYS A 89 -2.99 -15.91 -13.34
CA CYS A 89 -1.78 -16.21 -12.57
C CYS A 89 -1.97 -17.14 -11.34
N ARG A 90 -3.19 -17.63 -11.05
CA ARG A 90 -3.53 -18.47 -9.90
C ARG A 90 -2.68 -19.73 -9.72
N ARG A 91 -2.04 -20.19 -10.80
CA ARG A 91 -1.21 -21.41 -10.80
C ARG A 91 0.29 -21.13 -10.92
N LEU A 92 0.70 -19.88 -10.95
CA LEU A 92 2.10 -19.60 -10.72
C LEU A 92 2.36 -20.03 -9.27
N LYS A 93 2.94 -21.22 -9.12
CA LYS A 93 3.59 -21.61 -7.86
C LYS A 93 4.58 -20.47 -7.62
N ALA A 94 4.17 -19.49 -6.82
CA ALA A 94 5.02 -18.38 -6.44
C ALA A 94 6.18 -19.02 -5.69
N LYS A 95 7.29 -19.25 -6.39
CA LYS A 95 8.54 -19.57 -5.72
C LYS A 95 8.72 -18.50 -4.65
N GLN A 96 8.93 -18.92 -3.43
CA GLN A 96 9.35 -18.02 -2.36
C GLN A 96 10.52 -17.18 -2.89
N GLY A 97 10.60 -15.91 -2.51
CA GLY A 97 11.69 -15.05 -2.90
C GLY A 97 11.27 -13.80 -3.69
N ARG A 98 12.27 -13.10 -4.17
CA ARG A 98 12.17 -11.78 -4.83
C ARG A 98 11.38 -11.86 -6.13
N GLY A 99 10.52 -10.87 -6.35
CA GLY A 99 9.72 -10.72 -7.55
C GLY A 99 10.16 -9.54 -8.42
N THR A 100 9.56 -9.45 -9.61
CA THR A 100 9.71 -8.32 -10.54
C THR A 100 8.37 -8.07 -11.23
N LEU A 101 8.23 -6.91 -11.89
CA LEU A 101 7.08 -6.60 -12.74
C LEU A 101 6.89 -7.66 -13.85
N VAL A 102 7.99 -8.09 -14.49
CA VAL A 102 7.95 -9.11 -15.55
C VAL A 102 7.44 -10.46 -15.04
N LYS A 103 7.81 -10.83 -13.80
CA LYS A 103 7.37 -12.05 -13.12
C LYS A 103 5.98 -11.90 -12.48
N GLU A 104 5.27 -10.81 -12.76
CA GLU A 104 3.95 -10.51 -12.16
C GLU A 104 3.95 -10.57 -10.63
N LYS A 105 5.06 -10.20 -10.04
CA LYS A 105 5.28 -10.12 -8.60
C LYS A 105 5.99 -8.80 -8.27
N PRO A 106 5.32 -7.64 -8.48
CA PRO A 106 5.92 -6.34 -8.25
C PRO A 106 6.38 -6.17 -6.81
N PRO A 107 7.54 -5.50 -6.60
CA PRO A 107 7.97 -5.05 -5.29
C PRO A 107 7.12 -3.86 -4.84
N ILE A 108 6.73 -3.87 -3.58
CA ILE A 108 6.09 -2.76 -2.89
C ILE A 108 7.01 -2.34 -1.77
N PHE A 109 7.34 -1.07 -1.74
CA PHE A 109 8.12 -0.44 -0.69
C PHE A 109 7.17 0.27 0.27
N GLY A 110 7.36 0.04 1.56
CA GLY A 110 6.62 0.68 2.63
C GLY A 110 7.56 1.41 3.57
N MET A 111 7.10 2.56 4.03
CA MET A 111 7.70 3.35 5.08
C MET A 111 6.61 3.67 6.09
N ILE A 112 6.76 3.25 7.34
CA ILE A 112 5.78 3.47 8.41
C ILE A 112 6.45 4.16 9.60
N GLN A 113 5.86 5.27 10.05
CA GLN A 113 6.21 5.87 11.32
C GLN A 113 5.60 5.04 12.45
N ARG A 114 6.37 4.68 13.46
CA ARG A 114 5.84 3.95 14.63
C ARG A 114 4.71 4.72 15.28
N GLY A 115 3.57 4.07 15.46
CA GLY A 115 2.35 4.70 15.96
C GLY A 115 1.68 5.71 15.02
N GLY A 116 2.26 6.00 13.86
CA GLY A 116 1.86 7.07 12.96
C GLY A 116 1.41 6.61 11.57
N GLU A 117 1.75 7.42 10.60
CA GLU A 117 1.33 7.30 9.21
C GLU A 117 2.23 6.34 8.41
N VAL A 118 1.75 5.94 7.26
CA VAL A 118 2.45 5.05 6.32
C VAL A 118 2.47 5.65 4.93
N VAL A 119 3.51 5.31 4.16
CA VAL A 119 3.59 5.59 2.72
C VAL A 119 3.92 4.28 1.99
N LEU A 120 3.15 3.98 0.95
CA LEU A 120 3.28 2.78 0.12
C LEU A 120 3.58 3.14 -1.32
N GLN A 121 4.57 2.48 -1.91
CA GLN A 121 4.93 2.70 -3.31
C GLN A 121 5.21 1.39 -4.03
N MET A 122 4.52 1.13 -5.15
CA MET A 122 4.91 0.06 -6.06
C MET A 122 6.15 0.50 -6.83
N LEU A 123 7.20 -0.32 -6.81
CA LEU A 123 8.48 0.00 -7.44
C LEU A 123 8.63 -0.69 -8.80
N ALA A 124 9.33 -0.03 -9.72
CA ALA A 124 9.79 -0.65 -10.96
C ALA A 124 10.89 -1.70 -10.69
N ASN A 125 11.76 -1.42 -9.72
CA ASN A 125 12.84 -2.30 -9.28
C ASN A 125 13.27 -1.94 -7.85
N VAL A 126 14.06 -2.83 -7.23
CA VAL A 126 14.59 -2.65 -5.87
C VAL A 126 16.06 -2.21 -5.96
N LYS A 127 16.30 -1.07 -6.61
CA LYS A 127 17.63 -0.44 -6.68
C LYS A 127 17.68 0.78 -5.77
N GLN A 128 18.88 1.07 -5.27
CA GLN A 128 19.11 2.24 -4.42
C GLN A 128 18.67 3.55 -5.10
N ALA A 129 18.96 3.70 -6.40
CA ALA A 129 18.56 4.87 -7.20
C ALA A 129 17.03 5.05 -7.27
N THR A 130 16.24 3.97 -7.12
CA THR A 130 14.77 4.03 -7.09
C THR A 130 14.26 4.37 -5.70
N ILE A 131 14.89 3.86 -4.64
CA ILE A 131 14.43 4.01 -3.25
C ILE A 131 14.89 5.34 -2.63
N ALA A 132 16.12 5.79 -2.93
CA ALA A 132 16.68 7.01 -2.36
C ALA A 132 15.79 8.26 -2.52
N PRO A 133 15.26 8.58 -3.72
CA PRO A 133 14.37 9.73 -3.89
C PRO A 133 13.09 9.61 -3.05
N LEU A 134 12.53 8.39 -2.92
CA LEU A 134 11.32 8.16 -2.14
C LEU A 134 11.55 8.41 -0.65
N VAL A 135 12.65 7.86 -0.10
CA VAL A 135 13.01 8.10 1.30
C VAL A 135 13.22 9.60 1.54
N LYS A 136 14.03 10.27 0.72
CA LYS A 136 14.33 11.70 0.86
C LYS A 136 13.11 12.62 0.74
N SER A 137 12.14 12.25 -0.11
CA SER A 137 10.91 13.03 -0.26
C SER A 137 9.88 12.76 0.84
N THR A 138 9.98 11.63 1.54
CA THR A 138 8.95 11.17 2.49
C THR A 138 9.39 11.29 3.94
N VAL A 139 10.66 11.00 4.24
CA VAL A 139 11.19 10.99 5.61
C VAL A 139 11.94 12.29 5.89
N THR A 140 11.71 12.86 7.06
CA THR A 140 12.43 14.08 7.49
C THR A 140 13.90 13.75 7.79
N PRO A 141 14.88 14.55 7.35
CA PRO A 141 16.29 14.35 7.71
C PRO A 141 16.47 14.28 9.24
N GLY A 142 17.45 13.48 9.70
CA GLY A 142 17.70 13.23 11.12
C GLY A 142 16.85 12.14 11.77
N THR A 143 15.79 11.66 11.06
CA THR A 143 14.93 10.57 11.53
C THR A 143 15.71 9.27 11.69
N LEU A 144 15.38 8.49 12.72
CA LEU A 144 15.87 7.11 12.89
C LEU A 144 15.09 6.19 11.92
N ILE A 145 15.80 5.53 11.02
CA ILE A 145 15.23 4.55 10.09
C ILE A 145 15.69 3.15 10.49
N CYS A 146 14.72 2.27 10.79
CA CYS A 146 14.94 0.86 11.04
C CYS A 146 14.65 0.05 9.77
N THR A 147 15.53 -0.89 9.41
CA THR A 147 15.38 -1.73 8.19
C THR A 147 15.83 -3.17 8.44
N ASP A 148 15.54 -4.06 7.45
CA ASP A 148 16.25 -5.32 7.33
C ASP A 148 17.71 -5.08 6.84
N GLU A 149 18.57 -6.11 6.92
CA GLU A 149 19.99 -6.06 6.50
C GLU A 149 20.22 -5.89 4.99
N TYR A 150 19.29 -5.39 4.23
CA TYR A 150 19.48 -5.32 2.80
C TYR A 150 20.44 -4.18 2.37
N LYS A 151 21.48 -4.51 1.59
CA LYS A 151 22.54 -3.59 1.15
C LYS A 151 22.09 -2.27 0.53
N ILE A 152 20.85 -2.16 0.06
CA ILE A 152 20.30 -0.91 -0.49
C ILE A 152 20.19 0.20 0.55
N TYR A 153 20.10 -0.16 1.83
CA TYR A 153 19.95 0.77 2.95
C TYR A 153 21.30 1.25 3.51
N ALA A 154 22.43 0.68 3.07
CA ALA A 154 23.76 1.01 3.60
C ALA A 154 24.15 2.49 3.48
N ARG A 155 23.48 3.27 2.62
CA ARG A 155 23.73 4.70 2.43
C ARG A 155 22.76 5.62 3.18
N LEU A 156 21.86 5.12 4.00
CA LEU A 156 20.93 5.97 4.75
C LEU A 156 21.64 7.02 5.59
N ILE A 157 22.73 6.64 6.25
CA ILE A 157 23.56 7.57 7.04
C ILE A 157 24.12 8.70 6.16
N THR A 158 24.61 8.38 4.96
CA THR A 158 25.13 9.40 4.02
C THR A 158 24.03 10.29 3.43
N TRP A 159 22.77 9.90 3.57
CA TRP A 159 21.62 10.72 3.16
C TRP A 159 21.09 11.60 4.30
N GLY A 160 21.72 11.58 5.48
CA GLY A 160 21.37 12.39 6.63
C GLY A 160 20.34 11.77 7.58
N TYR A 161 20.24 10.44 7.62
CA TYR A 161 19.38 9.68 8.54
C TYR A 161 20.22 8.93 9.58
N GLN A 162 19.64 8.70 10.76
CA GLN A 162 20.12 7.66 11.66
C GLN A 162 19.63 6.30 11.14
N HIS A 163 20.46 5.26 11.22
CA HIS A 163 20.09 3.96 10.68
C HIS A 163 20.44 2.83 11.64
N LYS A 164 19.45 1.99 11.91
CA LYS A 164 19.60 0.73 12.63
C LYS A 164 19.02 -0.40 11.78
N SER A 165 19.64 -1.58 11.83
CA SER A 165 19.17 -2.75 11.08
C SER A 165 19.12 -3.98 11.95
N VAL A 166 18.21 -4.91 11.63
CA VAL A 166 18.12 -6.25 12.20
C VAL A 166 18.48 -7.30 11.16
N CYS A 167 19.14 -8.38 11.59
CA CYS A 167 19.62 -9.46 10.73
C CYS A 167 18.74 -10.69 10.81
N HIS A 168 17.71 -10.76 10.00
CA HIS A 168 16.82 -11.93 9.95
C HIS A 168 17.52 -13.23 9.54
N VAL A 169 18.61 -13.13 8.76
CA VAL A 169 19.40 -14.31 8.34
C VAL A 169 20.12 -14.95 9.52
N GLN A 170 20.48 -14.15 10.55
CA GLN A 170 21.10 -14.62 11.79
C GLN A 170 20.05 -14.93 12.89
N GLY A 171 18.76 -14.84 12.56
CA GLY A 171 17.67 -15.06 13.53
C GLY A 171 17.41 -13.85 14.45
N GLU A 172 18.02 -12.69 14.16
CA GLU A 172 17.79 -11.47 14.90
C GLU A 172 16.54 -10.76 14.33
N TYR A 173 15.42 -10.85 15.04
CA TYR A 173 14.17 -10.18 14.65
C TYR A 173 13.95 -8.85 15.38
N ALA A 174 14.58 -8.71 16.53
CA ALA A 174 14.58 -7.49 17.32
C ALA A 174 15.83 -7.45 18.20
N ARG A 175 16.30 -6.26 18.56
CA ARG A 175 17.48 -6.04 19.41
C ARG A 175 17.19 -4.98 20.45
N ASP A 176 17.56 -5.30 21.70
CA ASP A 176 17.67 -4.39 22.84
C ASP A 176 19.10 -3.87 22.85
N GLU A 177 19.32 -2.57 22.62
CA GLU A 177 20.66 -1.98 22.56
C GLU A 177 21.12 -1.42 23.91
N ASP A 178 20.20 -1.04 24.79
CA ASP A 178 20.51 -0.44 26.09
C ASP A 178 20.34 -1.40 27.28
N GLY A 179 19.85 -2.63 27.03
CA GLY A 179 19.73 -3.68 28.04
C GLY A 179 18.59 -3.47 29.02
N ASN A 180 17.61 -2.65 28.68
CA ASN A 180 16.46 -2.35 29.56
C ASN A 180 15.32 -3.36 29.47
N GLY A 181 15.43 -4.38 28.59
CA GLY A 181 14.41 -5.40 28.33
C GLY A 181 13.39 -5.01 27.27
N PHE A 182 13.49 -3.82 26.67
CA PHE A 182 12.69 -3.38 25.54
C PHE A 182 13.50 -3.49 24.24
N TYR A 183 12.95 -4.17 23.25
CA TYR A 183 13.61 -4.43 21.96
C TYR A 183 13.27 -3.31 20.98
N GLU A 184 13.96 -2.17 21.06
CA GLU A 184 13.65 -0.97 20.28
C GLU A 184 14.05 -1.06 18.81
N VAL A 185 15.05 -1.91 18.47
CA VAL A 185 15.47 -2.09 17.07
C VAL A 185 14.74 -3.24 16.44
N HIS A 186 13.76 -2.96 15.60
CA HIS A 186 12.98 -3.97 14.88
C HIS A 186 12.28 -3.39 13.65
N VAL A 187 11.64 -4.24 12.84
CA VAL A 187 10.76 -3.88 11.71
C VAL A 187 9.36 -4.52 11.85
N ASN A 188 8.98 -4.89 13.07
CA ASN A 188 7.75 -5.62 13.37
C ASN A 188 6.48 -4.83 13.05
N THR A 189 6.53 -3.48 13.17
CA THR A 189 5.39 -2.62 12.82
C THR A 189 5.10 -2.73 11.33
N MET A 190 6.13 -2.70 10.50
CA MET A 190 5.98 -2.82 9.05
C MET A 190 5.56 -4.25 8.65
N GLU A 191 6.05 -5.29 9.31
CA GLU A 191 5.63 -6.67 9.08
C GLU A 191 4.16 -6.89 9.44
N GLY A 192 3.71 -6.38 10.57
CA GLY A 192 2.30 -6.38 10.97
C GLY A 192 1.43 -5.62 9.96
N PHE A 193 1.91 -4.49 9.48
CA PHE A 193 1.22 -3.71 8.44
C PHE A 193 1.09 -4.47 7.11
N TRP A 194 2.11 -5.24 6.70
CA TRP A 194 2.00 -6.12 5.54
C TRP A 194 0.92 -7.20 5.68
N SER A 195 0.72 -7.72 6.88
CA SER A 195 -0.37 -8.66 7.17
C SER A 195 -1.73 -8.00 6.99
N LEU A 196 -1.91 -6.77 7.50
CA LEU A 196 -3.12 -5.98 7.30
C LEU A 196 -3.38 -5.69 5.81
N LEU A 197 -2.37 -5.26 5.06
CA LEU A 197 -2.49 -5.02 3.62
C LEU A 197 -2.91 -6.28 2.85
N ARG A 198 -2.29 -7.43 3.12
CA ARG A 198 -2.66 -8.70 2.48
C ARG A 198 -4.12 -9.06 2.77
N SER A 199 -4.56 -8.92 4.01
CA SER A 199 -5.94 -9.18 4.42
C SER A 199 -6.92 -8.23 3.74
N TRP A 200 -6.56 -6.95 3.65
CA TRP A 200 -7.37 -5.93 2.99
C TRP A 200 -7.52 -6.16 1.48
N LEU A 201 -6.50 -6.72 0.81
CA LEU A 201 -6.55 -7.01 -0.63
C LEU A 201 -7.38 -8.25 -0.98
N ARG A 202 -7.68 -9.17 -0.04
CA ARG A 202 -8.39 -10.44 -0.29
C ARG A 202 -9.78 -10.29 -0.92
N PRO A 203 -10.67 -9.39 -0.47
CA PRO A 203 -12.01 -9.22 -1.05
C PRO A 203 -12.00 -8.90 -2.54
N HIS A 204 -10.94 -8.27 -3.05
CA HIS A 204 -10.81 -7.86 -4.44
C HIS A 204 -10.42 -8.99 -5.39
N ARG A 205 -10.12 -10.20 -4.87
CA ARG A 205 -9.85 -11.44 -5.63
C ARG A 205 -8.83 -11.25 -6.76
N GLY A 206 -7.71 -10.59 -6.43
CA GLY A 206 -6.63 -10.27 -7.37
C GLY A 206 -6.83 -8.92 -8.06
N ILE A 207 -5.73 -8.20 -8.19
CA ILE A 207 -5.64 -6.85 -8.76
C ILE A 207 -4.57 -6.89 -9.85
N SER A 208 -4.80 -6.19 -10.97
CA SER A 208 -3.78 -6.07 -12.02
C SER A 208 -2.64 -5.14 -11.58
N GLN A 209 -1.44 -5.34 -12.14
CA GLN A 209 -0.31 -4.44 -11.89
C GLN A 209 -0.66 -2.98 -12.20
N ALA A 210 -1.38 -2.73 -13.28
CA ALA A 210 -1.79 -1.39 -13.68
C ALA A 210 -2.69 -0.69 -12.65
N LYS A 211 -3.55 -1.46 -11.95
CA LYS A 211 -4.47 -0.91 -10.95
C LYS A 211 -3.92 -0.98 -9.52
N LEU A 212 -2.87 -1.77 -9.27
CA LEU A 212 -2.33 -1.96 -7.93
C LEU A 212 -1.93 -0.66 -7.21
N PRO A 213 -1.29 0.33 -7.88
CA PRO A 213 -0.97 1.62 -7.22
C PRO A 213 -2.20 2.34 -6.65
N LEU A 214 -3.36 2.26 -7.34
CA LEU A 214 -4.60 2.88 -6.85
C LEU A 214 -5.12 2.20 -5.57
N TYR A 215 -5.00 0.88 -5.49
CA TYR A 215 -5.40 0.15 -4.28
C TYR A 215 -4.46 0.41 -3.12
N LEU A 216 -3.15 0.45 -3.37
CA LEU A 216 -2.15 0.77 -2.36
C LEU A 216 -2.34 2.18 -1.82
N GLY A 217 -2.47 3.18 -2.70
CA GLY A 217 -2.67 4.56 -2.31
C GLY A 217 -4.00 4.81 -1.58
N PHE A 218 -5.06 4.09 -1.94
CA PHE A 218 -6.33 4.16 -1.23
C PHE A 218 -6.24 3.51 0.17
N PHE A 219 -5.60 2.35 0.31
CA PHE A 219 -5.38 1.72 1.60
C PHE A 219 -4.50 2.59 2.52
N GLU A 220 -3.42 3.15 1.99
CA GLU A 220 -2.59 4.14 2.68
C GLU A 220 -3.43 5.32 3.20
N PHE A 221 -4.28 5.91 2.34
CA PHE A 221 -5.15 7.00 2.73
C PHE A 221 -6.09 6.63 3.89
N VAL A 222 -6.76 5.47 3.80
CA VAL A 222 -7.67 4.98 4.85
C VAL A 222 -6.94 4.75 6.17
N HIS A 223 -5.74 4.17 6.13
CA HIS A 223 -4.90 3.98 7.31
C HIS A 223 -4.52 5.33 7.94
N ASN A 224 -4.00 6.25 7.15
CA ASN A 224 -3.52 7.54 7.62
C ASN A 224 -4.66 8.43 8.14
N ALA A 225 -5.83 8.40 7.51
CA ALA A 225 -7.01 9.11 8.01
C ALA A 225 -7.40 8.64 9.43
N ARG A 226 -7.39 7.32 9.66
CA ARG A 226 -7.65 6.74 10.99
C ARG A 226 -6.57 7.13 12.01
N LYS A 227 -5.30 7.15 11.61
CA LYS A 227 -4.19 7.60 12.48
C LYS A 227 -4.30 9.06 12.87
N ARG A 228 -4.86 9.89 12.01
CA ARG A 228 -5.19 11.31 12.30
C ARG A 228 -6.45 11.48 13.14
N GLY A 229 -7.11 10.41 13.58
CA GLY A 229 -8.36 10.45 14.35
C GLY A 229 -9.57 10.94 13.57
N LYS A 230 -9.51 10.95 12.23
CA LYS A 230 -10.63 11.39 11.39
C LYS A 230 -11.66 10.28 11.19
N ALA A 231 -12.95 10.63 11.23
CA ALA A 231 -14.00 9.75 10.75
C ALA A 231 -13.80 9.45 9.26
N LEU A 232 -13.88 8.17 8.89
CA LEU A 232 -13.47 7.73 7.56
C LEU A 232 -14.26 8.41 6.44
N LEU A 233 -15.59 8.47 6.55
CA LEU A 233 -16.42 9.10 5.51
C LEU A 233 -16.09 10.58 5.35
N SER A 234 -15.95 11.32 6.45
CA SER A 234 -15.58 12.74 6.42
C SER A 234 -14.21 12.94 5.74
N ALA A 235 -13.21 12.13 6.09
CA ALA A 235 -11.89 12.22 5.49
C ALA A 235 -11.91 11.94 3.97
N LEU A 236 -12.72 10.96 3.53
CA LEU A 236 -12.89 10.62 2.12
C LEU A 236 -13.58 11.74 1.33
N LEU A 237 -14.64 12.33 1.89
CA LEU A 237 -15.37 13.44 1.28
C LEU A 237 -14.51 14.71 1.22
N GLU A 238 -13.85 15.08 2.32
CA GLU A 238 -12.90 16.21 2.33
C GLU A 238 -11.85 16.07 1.23
N CYS A 239 -11.23 14.89 1.11
CA CYS A 239 -10.18 14.65 0.11
C CYS A 239 -10.69 14.78 -1.34
N LEU A 240 -11.94 14.47 -1.62
CA LEU A 240 -12.52 14.58 -2.97
C LEU A 240 -13.00 15.99 -3.30
N LEU A 241 -13.45 16.75 -2.31
CA LEU A 241 -14.04 18.08 -2.50
C LEU A 241 -13.02 19.22 -2.49
N THR A 242 -11.83 18.99 -1.87
CA THR A 242 -10.69 19.92 -1.94
C THR A 242 -9.85 19.67 -3.18
#